data_4321e644f25723bdebe2365e78a10884
#
_entry.id   4321e644f25723bdebe2365e78a10884
#
_cell.length_a   1.000
_cell.length_b   1.000
_cell.length_c   1.000
_cell.angle_alpha   90.00
_cell.angle_beta   90.00
_cell.angle_gamma   90.00
#
_symmetry.space_group_name_H-M   'P 1'
#
loop_
_entity.id
_entity.type
_entity.pdbx_description
1 polymer ?
#
loop_
_entity_poly.entity_id
_entity_poly.type
_entity_poly.pdbx_seq_one_letter_code
_entity_poly.pdbx_strand_id
1 'polypeptide(L)'
;LLVCPDGSAFGRAATTKTLVDCIIDVARWFNATGGHSAKRMRIHLTNEALPKAWDLIPRNPQNIPLHIGEISEGQIIGIPFGQCNYQDVLQLLSMSKAKTIRLTPWRSILLKDGKTIDADRRFITCHKDPLLQINACPGQPMCQSATVETRPLARALAGKIKGKLHISGCSKGCARSKDADITLVGENGTFNLIQDGHAGDTPQKTGLTGPLILKTLDSL
;
A
#
# COMPACT_ATOMS: atom_id res chain seq x y z
N LEU A 1 -4.17 -3.03 -24.39
CA LEU A 1 -3.46 -2.63 -23.17
C LEU A 1 -2.98 -1.19 -23.32
N LEU A 2 -2.84 -0.48 -22.20
CA LEU A 2 -2.32 0.89 -22.15
C LEU A 2 -1.18 0.94 -21.14
N VAL A 3 -0.01 1.40 -21.55
CA VAL A 3 1.14 1.66 -20.67
C VAL A 3 1.15 3.15 -20.35
N CYS A 4 0.93 3.47 -19.07
CA CYS A 4 0.91 4.85 -18.57
C CYS A 4 2.09 5.07 -17.64
N PRO A 5 3.02 5.99 -17.93
CA PRO A 5 4.06 6.39 -16.98
C PRO A 5 3.45 6.98 -15.70
N ASP A 6 4.08 6.71 -14.56
CA ASP A 6 3.59 7.25 -13.27
C ASP A 6 3.62 8.79 -13.29
N GLY A 7 2.48 9.40 -13.00
CA GLY A 7 2.29 10.85 -13.05
C GLY A 7 1.78 11.40 -14.39
N SER A 8 1.75 10.59 -15.47
CA SER A 8 1.18 11.02 -16.74
C SER A 8 -0.34 10.86 -16.77
N ALA A 9 -1.03 11.82 -17.39
CA ALA A 9 -2.45 11.72 -17.73
C ALA A 9 -2.71 10.89 -19.00
N PHE A 10 -1.64 10.54 -19.75
CA PHE A 10 -1.71 9.85 -21.03
C PHE A 10 -0.82 8.61 -21.02
N GLY A 11 -1.00 7.77 -22.02
CA GLY A 11 -0.21 6.58 -22.23
C GLY A 11 -0.13 6.15 -23.69
N ARG A 12 0.65 5.10 -23.93
CA ARG A 12 0.84 4.46 -25.22
C ARG A 12 0.12 3.11 -25.29
N ALA A 13 -0.63 2.88 -26.35
CA ALA A 13 -1.24 1.57 -26.60
C ALA A 13 -0.17 0.49 -26.79
N ALA A 14 -0.43 -0.68 -26.23
CA ALA A 14 0.39 -1.86 -26.41
C ALA A 14 -0.48 -3.11 -26.59
N THR A 15 0.02 -4.08 -27.31
CA THR A 15 -0.52 -5.44 -27.36
C THR A 15 0.23 -6.32 -26.34
N THR A 16 -0.23 -7.54 -26.11
CA THR A 16 0.50 -8.53 -25.29
C THR A 16 1.90 -8.81 -25.82
N LYS A 17 2.10 -8.70 -27.14
CA LYS A 17 3.40 -8.92 -27.79
C LYS A 17 4.36 -7.74 -27.63
N THR A 18 3.83 -6.50 -27.58
CA THR A 18 4.65 -5.26 -27.56
C THR A 18 4.72 -4.62 -26.18
N LEU A 19 4.03 -5.18 -25.16
CA LEU A 19 3.93 -4.60 -23.83
C LEU A 19 5.31 -4.42 -23.17
N VAL A 20 6.13 -5.46 -23.22
CA VAL A 20 7.46 -5.45 -22.58
C VAL A 20 8.37 -4.41 -23.24
N ASP A 21 8.41 -4.38 -24.58
CA ASP A 21 9.20 -3.39 -25.31
C ASP A 21 8.75 -1.97 -24.99
N CYS A 22 7.44 -1.75 -24.92
CA CYS A 22 6.87 -0.47 -24.54
C CYS A 22 7.33 -0.01 -23.14
N ILE A 23 7.34 -0.91 -22.14
CA ILE A 23 7.82 -0.62 -20.78
C ILE A 23 9.33 -0.31 -20.80
N ILE A 24 10.10 -1.10 -21.54
CA ILE A 24 11.55 -0.90 -21.67
C ILE A 24 11.86 0.45 -22.34
N ASP A 25 11.12 0.82 -23.36
CA ASP A 25 11.32 2.10 -24.08
C ASP A 25 11.14 3.31 -23.14
N VAL A 26 10.07 3.32 -22.34
CA VAL A 26 9.87 4.43 -21.38
C VAL A 26 10.91 4.44 -20.26
N ALA A 27 11.37 3.27 -19.83
CA ALA A 27 12.42 3.15 -18.83
C ALA A 27 13.77 3.66 -19.39
N ARG A 28 14.10 3.35 -20.64
CA ARG A 28 15.29 3.88 -21.34
C ARG A 28 15.22 5.40 -21.49
N TRP A 29 14.09 5.92 -21.94
CA TRP A 29 13.88 7.36 -22.04
C TRP A 29 14.08 8.04 -20.67
N PHE A 30 13.45 7.52 -19.61
CA PHE A 30 13.59 8.03 -18.25
C PHE A 30 15.06 8.11 -17.81
N ASN A 31 15.85 7.05 -18.05
CA ASN A 31 17.25 7.04 -17.70
C ASN A 31 18.07 8.02 -18.57
N ALA A 32 17.81 8.07 -19.87
CA ALA A 32 18.55 8.92 -20.81
C ALA A 32 18.34 10.43 -20.59
N THR A 33 17.17 10.80 -20.02
CA THR A 33 16.81 12.22 -19.78
C THR A 33 17.05 12.69 -18.35
N GLY A 34 17.74 11.90 -17.52
CA GLY A 34 18.11 12.31 -16.15
C GLY A 34 17.13 11.84 -15.07
N GLY A 35 16.22 10.92 -15.37
CA GLY A 35 15.27 10.38 -14.43
C GLY A 35 15.89 9.71 -13.21
N HIS A 36 17.15 9.24 -13.34
CA HIS A 36 17.93 8.73 -12.22
C HIS A 36 18.08 9.75 -11.07
N SER A 37 18.30 11.02 -11.38
CA SER A 37 18.37 12.10 -10.39
C SER A 37 17.01 12.39 -9.76
N ALA A 38 15.94 12.33 -10.55
CA ALA A 38 14.56 12.52 -10.07
C ALA A 38 14.06 11.36 -9.21
N LYS A 39 14.63 10.14 -9.35
CA LYS A 39 14.29 8.90 -8.65
C LYS A 39 12.85 8.39 -8.86
N ARG A 40 11.93 9.25 -9.34
CA ARG A 40 10.52 8.95 -9.57
C ARG A 40 10.04 9.54 -10.90
N MET A 41 9.35 8.73 -11.69
CA MET A 41 8.82 9.16 -12.98
C MET A 41 7.95 10.44 -12.86
N ARG A 42 7.03 10.49 -11.88
CA ARG A 42 6.17 11.67 -11.66
C ARG A 42 6.94 12.95 -11.35
N ILE A 43 8.08 12.84 -10.64
CA ILE A 43 8.95 13.98 -10.34
C ILE A 43 9.71 14.38 -11.60
N HIS A 44 10.19 13.39 -12.36
CA HIS A 44 10.86 13.65 -13.63
C HIS A 44 9.96 14.39 -14.62
N LEU A 45 8.69 14.01 -14.70
CA LEU A 45 7.71 14.64 -15.57
C LEU A 45 7.31 16.08 -15.18
N THR A 46 7.76 16.60 -14.04
CA THR A 46 7.60 18.03 -13.74
C THR A 46 8.58 18.91 -14.51
N ASN A 47 9.70 18.33 -14.98
CA ASN A 47 10.76 19.05 -15.66
C ASN A 47 10.96 18.58 -17.11
N GLU A 48 10.57 17.35 -17.43
CA GLU A 48 10.76 16.73 -18.74
C GLU A 48 9.44 16.28 -19.33
N ALA A 49 9.18 16.67 -20.57
CA ALA A 49 7.98 16.25 -21.30
C ALA A 49 8.15 14.83 -21.84
N LEU A 50 7.08 14.02 -21.75
CA LEU A 50 7.06 12.71 -22.41
C LEU A 50 7.23 12.86 -23.93
N PRO A 51 7.94 11.91 -24.58
CA PRO A 51 7.97 11.86 -26.04
C PRO A 51 6.54 11.79 -26.62
N LYS A 52 6.29 12.42 -27.76
CA LYS A 52 4.97 12.49 -28.40
C LYS A 52 4.27 11.13 -28.56
N ALA A 53 5.03 10.06 -28.75
CA ALA A 53 4.50 8.70 -28.85
C ALA A 53 3.81 8.18 -27.56
N TRP A 54 3.97 8.87 -26.45
CA TRP A 54 3.42 8.53 -25.12
C TRP A 54 2.27 9.44 -24.69
N ASP A 55 1.97 10.49 -25.44
CA ASP A 55 0.95 11.49 -25.13
C ASP A 55 -0.27 11.34 -26.05
N LEU A 56 -0.68 10.10 -26.35
CA LEU A 56 -1.67 9.84 -27.38
C LEU A 56 -3.02 9.42 -26.82
N ILE A 57 -3.04 8.62 -25.76
CA ILE A 57 -4.28 8.02 -25.26
C ILE A 57 -4.49 8.45 -23.81
N PRO A 58 -5.61 9.14 -23.52
CA PRO A 58 -5.94 9.52 -22.14
C PRO A 58 -6.02 8.31 -21.24
N ARG A 59 -5.40 8.43 -20.07
CA ARG A 59 -5.56 7.43 -19.01
C ARG A 59 -7.01 7.44 -18.53
N ASN A 60 -7.65 6.27 -18.53
CA ASN A 60 -8.96 6.16 -17.91
C ASN A 60 -8.82 6.44 -16.40
N PRO A 61 -9.49 7.46 -15.85
CA PRO A 61 -9.41 7.79 -14.43
C PRO A 61 -10.04 6.76 -13.50
N GLN A 62 -10.65 5.71 -14.01
CA GLN A 62 -11.36 4.68 -13.26
C GLN A 62 -10.45 3.68 -12.51
N ASN A 63 -9.26 4.07 -12.05
CA ASN A 63 -8.53 3.32 -11.05
C ASN A 63 -9.02 3.69 -9.62
N ILE A 64 -10.33 3.66 -9.42
CA ILE A 64 -10.92 3.76 -8.09
C ILE A 64 -10.63 2.43 -7.38
N PRO A 65 -10.05 2.46 -6.18
CA PRO A 65 -9.87 1.24 -5.39
C PRO A 65 -11.19 0.51 -5.24
N LEU A 66 -11.21 -0.77 -5.52
CA LEU A 66 -12.39 -1.60 -5.30
C LEU A 66 -12.73 -1.62 -3.81
N HIS A 67 -13.98 -1.37 -3.48
CA HIS A 67 -14.45 -1.44 -2.10
C HIS A 67 -14.37 -2.88 -1.58
N ILE A 68 -13.92 -3.05 -0.34
CA ILE A 68 -13.99 -4.33 0.36
C ILE A 68 -15.46 -4.69 0.57
N GLY A 69 -15.81 -5.93 0.28
CA GLY A 69 -17.17 -6.44 0.40
C GLY A 69 -17.69 -7.09 -0.88
N GLU A 70 -18.98 -7.32 -0.94
CA GLU A 70 -19.64 -7.95 -2.08
C GLU A 70 -19.72 -7.03 -3.30
N ILE A 71 -19.56 -7.63 -4.45
CA ILE A 71 -19.79 -7.02 -5.78
C ILE A 71 -20.48 -8.05 -6.68
N SER A 72 -20.93 -7.62 -7.86
CA SER A 72 -21.64 -8.50 -8.81
C SER A 72 -20.84 -9.75 -9.22
N GLU A 73 -19.51 -9.67 -9.26
CA GLU A 73 -18.64 -10.78 -9.67
C GLU A 73 -18.16 -11.67 -8.52
N GLY A 74 -18.52 -11.35 -7.27
CA GLY A 74 -18.08 -12.08 -6.08
C GLY A 74 -17.80 -11.19 -4.87
N GLN A 75 -16.70 -11.41 -4.16
CA GLN A 75 -16.35 -10.63 -2.97
C GLN A 75 -14.91 -10.12 -3.04
N ILE A 76 -14.72 -8.83 -2.73
CA ILE A 76 -13.40 -8.23 -2.52
C ILE A 76 -12.98 -8.42 -1.07
N ILE A 77 -11.88 -9.10 -0.86
CA ILE A 77 -11.27 -9.35 0.46
C ILE A 77 -9.97 -8.55 0.57
N GLY A 78 -9.84 -7.75 1.60
CA GLY A 78 -8.62 -7.02 1.90
C GLY A 78 -7.58 -7.92 2.58
N ILE A 79 -6.31 -7.70 2.21
CA ILE A 79 -5.17 -8.38 2.82
C ILE A 79 -4.48 -7.40 3.75
N PRO A 80 -4.52 -7.62 5.08
CA PRO A 80 -3.87 -6.73 6.03
C PRO A 80 -2.39 -6.49 5.67
N PHE A 81 -2.02 -5.23 5.52
CA PHE A 81 -0.66 -4.79 5.13
C PHE A 81 -0.15 -5.36 3.80
N GLY A 82 -1.02 -5.98 2.99
CA GLY A 82 -0.68 -6.55 1.68
C GLY A 82 0.11 -7.87 1.73
N GLN A 83 0.10 -8.56 2.87
CA GLN A 83 0.79 -9.84 3.03
C GLN A 83 -0.08 -10.84 3.80
N CYS A 84 -0.19 -12.04 3.29
CA CYS A 84 -0.85 -13.17 3.93
C CYS A 84 -0.03 -14.45 3.74
N ASN A 85 -0.34 -15.46 4.55
CA ASN A 85 0.22 -16.79 4.40
C ASN A 85 -0.56 -17.54 3.30
N TYR A 86 0.12 -18.37 2.54
CA TYR A 86 -0.53 -19.17 1.49
C TYR A 86 -1.55 -20.17 2.05
N GLN A 87 -1.31 -20.74 3.24
CA GLN A 87 -2.27 -21.63 3.91
C GLN A 87 -3.58 -20.89 4.24
N ASP A 88 -3.48 -19.62 4.64
CA ASP A 88 -4.65 -18.78 4.89
C ASP A 88 -5.48 -18.55 3.62
N VAL A 89 -4.80 -18.35 2.48
CA VAL A 89 -5.46 -18.22 1.17
C VAL A 89 -6.13 -19.53 0.76
N LEU A 90 -5.47 -20.68 0.95
CA LEU A 90 -6.06 -21.99 0.65
C LEU A 90 -7.31 -22.24 1.50
N GLN A 91 -7.27 -21.89 2.79
CA GLN A 91 -8.42 -22.02 3.67
C GLN A 91 -9.56 -21.07 3.25
N LEU A 92 -9.24 -19.82 2.90
CA LEU A 92 -10.20 -18.85 2.38
C LEU A 92 -10.90 -19.37 1.11
N LEU A 93 -10.15 -19.96 0.18
CA LEU A 93 -10.70 -20.59 -1.03
C LEU A 93 -11.60 -21.79 -0.69
N SER A 94 -11.18 -22.61 0.26
CA SER A 94 -12.00 -23.74 0.72
C SER A 94 -13.31 -23.29 1.35
N MET A 95 -13.31 -22.21 2.13
CA MET A 95 -14.50 -21.66 2.80
C MET A 95 -15.42 -20.96 1.78
N SER A 96 -14.88 -20.12 0.94
CA SER A 96 -15.65 -19.36 -0.05
C SER A 96 -16.14 -20.21 -1.21
N LYS A 97 -15.52 -21.36 -1.48
CA LYS A 97 -15.73 -22.16 -2.71
C LYS A 97 -15.54 -21.34 -3.99
N ALA A 98 -14.78 -20.27 -3.94
CA ALA A 98 -14.48 -19.44 -5.11
C ALA A 98 -13.75 -20.26 -6.17
N LYS A 99 -14.20 -20.15 -7.42
CA LYS A 99 -13.60 -20.87 -8.55
C LYS A 99 -12.28 -20.26 -8.99
N THR A 100 -12.16 -18.95 -8.86
CA THR A 100 -10.97 -18.19 -9.23
C THR A 100 -10.72 -17.05 -8.26
N ILE A 101 -9.45 -16.66 -8.16
CA ILE A 101 -9.05 -15.44 -7.47
C ILE A 101 -8.39 -14.47 -8.46
N ARG A 102 -8.57 -13.19 -8.24
CA ARG A 102 -7.88 -12.14 -8.97
C ARG A 102 -7.17 -11.22 -7.99
N LEU A 103 -5.87 -11.06 -8.17
CA LEU A 103 -5.09 -10.09 -7.41
C LEU A 103 -5.42 -8.67 -7.88
N THR A 104 -5.46 -7.74 -6.94
CA THR A 104 -5.65 -6.31 -7.22
C THR A 104 -4.43 -5.50 -6.79
N PRO A 105 -4.20 -4.31 -7.32
CA PRO A 105 -3.10 -3.46 -6.87
C PRO A 105 -3.36 -2.77 -5.51
N TRP A 106 -4.52 -2.99 -4.88
CA TRP A 106 -4.94 -2.30 -3.65
C TRP A 106 -4.89 -3.19 -2.40
N ARG A 107 -3.91 -4.10 -2.32
CA ARG A 107 -3.76 -5.03 -1.17
C ARG A 107 -5.04 -5.82 -0.91
N SER A 108 -5.72 -6.24 -1.97
CA SER A 108 -6.94 -7.04 -1.89
C SER A 108 -6.97 -8.10 -2.99
N ILE A 109 -7.85 -9.07 -2.81
CA ILE A 109 -8.14 -10.11 -3.81
C ILE A 109 -9.64 -10.14 -4.08
N LEU A 110 -10.01 -10.44 -5.31
CA LEU A 110 -11.39 -10.78 -5.68
C LEU A 110 -11.55 -12.30 -5.64
N LEU A 111 -12.47 -12.75 -4.81
CA LEU A 111 -12.98 -14.13 -4.80
C LEU A 111 -14.15 -14.21 -5.77
N LYS A 112 -13.92 -14.78 -6.95
CA LYS A 112 -14.91 -14.79 -8.01
C LYS A 112 -15.81 -16.04 -7.91
N ASP A 113 -17.10 -15.85 -8.11
CA ASP A 113 -18.10 -16.92 -8.13
C ASP A 113 -18.11 -17.81 -6.87
N GLY A 114 -17.78 -17.23 -5.73
CA GLY A 114 -17.75 -17.90 -4.42
C GLY A 114 -18.87 -17.46 -3.48
N LYS A 115 -18.94 -18.11 -2.32
CA LYS A 115 -19.80 -17.70 -1.22
C LYS A 115 -19.12 -16.54 -0.46
N THR A 116 -19.94 -15.63 0.06
CA THR A 116 -19.47 -14.54 0.91
C THR A 116 -18.85 -15.08 2.20
N ILE A 117 -17.77 -14.45 2.61
CA ILE A 117 -17.10 -14.63 3.90
C ILE A 117 -17.41 -13.40 4.75
N ASP A 118 -18.22 -13.58 5.80
CA ASP A 118 -18.71 -12.47 6.62
C ASP A 118 -17.67 -11.97 7.63
N ALA A 119 -16.90 -12.88 8.22
CA ALA A 119 -15.86 -12.52 9.18
C ALA A 119 -14.69 -13.51 9.16
N ASP A 120 -13.47 -12.98 9.04
CA ASP A 120 -12.24 -13.73 9.21
C ASP A 120 -11.15 -12.78 9.72
N ARG A 121 -10.59 -13.04 10.91
CA ARG A 121 -9.58 -12.16 11.54
C ARG A 121 -8.25 -12.07 10.77
N ARG A 122 -8.02 -12.97 9.82
CA ARG A 122 -6.81 -12.98 8.97
C ARG A 122 -6.96 -12.00 7.80
N PHE A 123 -8.18 -11.71 7.40
CA PHE A 123 -8.53 -10.90 6.26
C PHE A 123 -9.44 -9.74 6.64
N ILE A 124 -9.54 -8.76 5.76
CA ILE A 124 -10.47 -7.63 5.89
C ILE A 124 -11.68 -7.94 5.02
N THR A 125 -12.81 -8.23 5.63
CA THR A 125 -14.05 -8.60 4.93
C THR A 125 -15.07 -7.45 4.86
N CYS A 126 -14.86 -6.40 5.66
CA CYS A 126 -15.76 -5.25 5.77
C CYS A 126 -15.03 -3.95 5.44
N HIS A 127 -15.69 -3.04 4.69
CA HIS A 127 -15.14 -1.72 4.35
C HIS A 127 -14.97 -0.77 5.54
N LYS A 128 -15.55 -1.11 6.71
CA LYS A 128 -15.40 -0.37 7.97
C LYS A 128 -14.31 -0.93 8.88
N ASP A 129 -13.56 -1.95 8.45
CA ASP A 129 -12.50 -2.53 9.27
C ASP A 129 -11.44 -1.47 9.60
N PRO A 130 -11.12 -1.26 10.90
CA PRO A 130 -10.15 -0.25 11.32
C PRO A 130 -8.74 -0.47 10.77
N LEU A 131 -8.36 -1.68 10.38
CA LEU A 131 -7.09 -1.95 9.71
C LEU A 131 -6.94 -1.21 8.36
N LEU A 132 -8.03 -0.80 7.73
CA LEU A 132 -8.00 0.01 6.51
C LEU A 132 -7.44 1.42 6.73
N GLN A 133 -7.47 1.92 7.97
CA GLN A 133 -6.90 3.21 8.33
C GLN A 133 -5.40 3.10 8.71
N ILE A 134 -4.83 1.89 8.71
CA ILE A 134 -3.47 1.66 9.18
C ILE A 134 -2.55 1.25 8.03
N ASN A 135 -1.43 1.93 7.91
CA ASN A 135 -0.34 1.55 7.04
C ASN A 135 0.86 1.09 7.89
N ALA A 136 1.30 -0.15 7.73
CA ALA A 136 2.48 -0.66 8.39
C ALA A 136 3.42 -1.33 7.38
N CYS A 137 4.71 -0.99 7.44
CA CYS A 137 5.73 -1.66 6.64
C CYS A 137 6.01 -3.06 7.20
N PRO A 138 6.85 -3.89 6.55
CA PRO A 138 7.20 -5.21 7.10
C PRO A 138 7.79 -5.17 8.51
N GLY A 139 8.62 -4.16 8.84
CA GLY A 139 9.31 -4.11 10.12
C GLY A 139 10.33 -5.23 10.30
N GLN A 140 10.84 -5.39 11.54
CA GLN A 140 11.63 -6.57 11.89
C GLN A 140 10.75 -7.82 11.95
N PRO A 141 11.31 -9.02 11.71
CA PRO A 141 12.65 -9.30 11.19
C PRO A 141 12.74 -9.21 9.66
N MET A 142 11.64 -8.87 8.96
CA MET A 142 11.53 -8.94 7.50
C MET A 142 12.29 -7.82 6.77
N CYS A 143 12.64 -6.74 7.45
CA CYS A 143 13.33 -5.59 6.88
C CYS A 143 14.61 -5.28 7.66
N GLN A 144 15.77 -5.38 7.00
CA GLN A 144 17.07 -5.10 7.60
C GLN A 144 17.24 -3.64 8.08
N SER A 145 16.54 -2.69 7.47
CA SER A 145 16.57 -1.27 7.89
C SER A 145 15.67 -0.98 9.08
N ALA A 146 14.80 -1.90 9.46
CA ALA A 146 13.88 -1.71 10.57
C ALA A 146 14.54 -2.04 11.90
N THR A 147 14.22 -1.27 12.95
CA THR A 147 14.70 -1.49 14.31
C THR A 147 13.61 -2.03 15.24
N VAL A 148 12.37 -2.13 14.75
CA VAL A 148 11.21 -2.53 15.52
C VAL A 148 10.27 -3.41 14.68
N GLU A 149 9.45 -4.23 15.36
CA GLU A 149 8.29 -4.87 14.76
C GLU A 149 7.15 -3.85 14.58
N THR A 150 6.52 -3.84 13.43
CA THR A 150 5.48 -2.84 13.10
C THR A 150 4.08 -3.41 13.10
N ARG A 151 3.86 -4.55 12.45
CA ARG A 151 2.53 -5.12 12.19
C ARG A 151 1.81 -5.66 13.44
N PRO A 152 2.48 -6.29 14.42
CA PRO A 152 1.84 -6.65 15.68
C PRO A 152 1.28 -5.43 16.41
N LEU A 153 2.07 -4.34 16.50
CA LEU A 153 1.62 -3.09 17.10
C LEU A 153 0.46 -2.46 16.30
N ALA A 154 0.53 -2.49 14.96
CA ALA A 154 -0.53 -2.01 14.08
C ALA A 154 -1.87 -2.73 14.33
N ARG A 155 -1.85 -4.04 14.47
CA ARG A 155 -3.05 -4.83 14.81
C ARG A 155 -3.59 -4.49 16.20
N ALA A 156 -2.71 -4.31 17.18
CA ALA A 156 -3.11 -3.99 18.55
C ALA A 156 -3.70 -2.57 18.69
N LEU A 157 -3.33 -1.66 17.78
CA LEU A 157 -3.85 -0.28 17.73
C LEU A 157 -5.09 -0.13 16.84
N ALA A 158 -5.48 -1.17 16.10
CA ALA A 158 -6.64 -1.10 15.22
C ALA A 158 -7.92 -0.81 16.01
N GLY A 159 -8.63 0.24 15.61
CA GLY A 159 -9.85 0.71 16.26
C GLY A 159 -9.65 1.57 17.51
N LYS A 160 -8.40 1.73 17.98
CA LYS A 160 -8.08 2.57 19.14
C LYS A 160 -7.72 4.01 18.77
N ILE A 161 -7.30 4.23 17.54
CA ILE A 161 -6.86 5.54 17.04
C ILE A 161 -7.91 6.09 16.09
N LYS A 162 -8.26 7.35 16.25
CA LYS A 162 -9.04 8.11 15.29
C LYS A 162 -8.12 8.58 14.15
N GLY A 163 -8.61 8.45 12.90
CA GLY A 163 -7.84 8.88 11.73
C GLY A 163 -6.85 7.82 11.22
N LYS A 164 -5.85 8.27 10.48
CA LYS A 164 -4.87 7.43 9.79
C LYS A 164 -3.63 7.22 10.63
N LEU A 165 -3.25 5.96 10.78
CA LEU A 165 -2.02 5.55 11.47
C LEU A 165 -0.98 5.04 10.47
N HIS A 166 0.23 5.55 10.55
CA HIS A 166 1.39 5.00 9.86
C HIS A 166 2.40 4.45 10.85
N ILE A 167 2.78 3.17 10.72
CA ILE A 167 3.85 2.56 11.51
C ILE A 167 4.98 2.15 10.59
N SER A 168 6.11 2.79 10.75
CA SER A 168 7.33 2.55 9.98
C SER A 168 8.43 1.99 10.84
N GLY A 169 9.12 0.95 10.36
CA GLY A 169 10.26 0.34 11.07
C GLY A 169 11.54 1.19 11.04
N CYS A 170 11.56 2.26 10.24
CA CYS A 170 12.66 3.24 10.11
C CYS A 170 12.15 4.52 9.44
N SER A 171 13.00 5.55 9.34
CA SER A 171 12.67 6.86 8.76
C SER A 171 12.33 6.86 7.25
N LYS A 172 12.49 5.73 6.54
CA LYS A 172 12.18 5.65 5.09
C LYS A 172 10.69 5.76 4.75
N GLY A 173 9.78 5.45 5.67
CA GLY A 173 8.35 5.61 5.46
C GLY A 173 7.74 4.78 4.33
N CYS A 174 8.26 3.59 4.04
CA CYS A 174 7.94 2.80 2.83
C CYS A 174 6.45 2.43 2.70
N ALA A 175 5.69 2.30 3.79
CA ALA A 175 4.29 1.90 3.75
C ALA A 175 3.35 3.06 3.39
N ARG A 176 3.77 4.31 3.62
CA ARG A 176 3.01 5.51 3.36
C ARG A 176 3.92 6.70 3.12
N SER A 177 3.80 7.32 1.97
CA SER A 177 4.57 8.52 1.58
C SER A 177 3.83 9.85 1.83
N LYS A 178 2.58 9.78 2.32
CA LYS A 178 1.75 10.94 2.66
C LYS A 178 1.66 11.05 4.17
N ASP A 179 1.31 12.23 4.66
CA ASP A 179 1.07 12.46 6.07
C ASP A 179 -0.04 11.55 6.63
N ALA A 180 0.10 11.21 7.89
CA ALA A 180 -0.92 10.52 8.67
C ALA A 180 -1.17 11.31 9.96
N ASP A 181 -2.36 11.16 10.54
CA ASP A 181 -2.71 11.82 11.80
C ASP A 181 -1.73 11.40 12.91
N ILE A 182 -1.31 10.14 12.88
CA ILE A 182 -0.25 9.60 13.75
C ILE A 182 0.74 8.81 12.91
N THR A 183 2.03 9.12 13.03
CA THR A 183 3.13 8.33 12.46
C THR A 183 4.08 7.87 13.57
N LEU A 184 4.28 6.56 13.66
CA LEU A 184 5.24 5.92 14.57
C LEU A 184 6.44 5.43 13.76
N VAL A 185 7.62 5.88 14.12
CA VAL A 185 8.87 5.57 13.39
C VAL A 185 9.83 4.82 14.30
N GLY A 186 10.24 3.64 13.88
CA GLY A 186 11.22 2.83 14.60
C GLY A 186 12.61 3.43 14.56
N GLU A 187 13.20 3.58 15.74
CA GLU A 187 14.60 3.99 15.94
C GLU A 187 15.17 3.33 17.19
N ASN A 188 16.32 2.69 17.08
CA ASN A 188 17.04 2.06 18.19
C ASN A 188 16.17 1.12 19.06
N GLY A 189 15.27 0.34 18.45
CA GLY A 189 14.40 -0.59 19.16
C GLY A 189 13.18 0.02 19.84
N THR A 190 12.96 1.33 19.68
CA THR A 190 11.82 2.09 20.21
C THR A 190 11.10 2.83 19.08
N PHE A 191 10.02 3.53 19.40
CA PHE A 191 9.29 4.34 18.43
C PHE A 191 9.39 5.82 18.75
N ASN A 192 9.48 6.62 17.70
CA ASN A 192 9.31 8.05 17.72
C ASN A 192 7.89 8.38 17.23
N LEU A 193 7.22 9.34 17.87
CA LEU A 193 5.88 9.79 17.53
C LEU A 193 5.93 11.09 16.74
N ILE A 194 5.24 11.10 15.60
CA ILE A 194 5.01 12.25 14.75
C ILE A 194 3.49 12.41 14.59
N GLN A 195 2.97 13.59 14.91
CA GLN A 195 1.58 13.95 14.69
C GLN A 195 1.45 14.78 13.40
N ASP A 196 0.40 14.52 12.62
CA ASP A 196 0.06 15.22 11.38
C ASP A 196 1.24 15.30 10.38
N GLY A 197 1.97 14.18 10.22
CA GLY A 197 3.18 14.17 9.39
C GLY A 197 3.57 12.78 8.88
N HIS A 198 4.76 12.74 8.26
CA HIS A 198 5.30 11.53 7.64
C HIS A 198 6.61 11.06 8.33
N ALA A 199 7.08 9.87 8.00
CA ALA A 199 8.19 9.21 8.71
C ALA A 199 9.56 9.93 8.66
N GLY A 200 9.70 10.97 7.82
CA GLY A 200 10.92 11.78 7.73
C GLY A 200 10.90 13.06 8.55
N ASP A 201 9.78 13.39 9.18
CA ASP A 201 9.62 14.63 9.96
C ASP A 201 10.24 14.53 11.35
N THR A 202 10.40 15.70 11.99
CA THR A 202 10.90 15.77 13.36
C THR A 202 9.87 15.23 14.35
N PRO A 203 10.21 14.25 15.19
CA PRO A 203 9.26 13.67 16.12
C PRO A 203 8.98 14.61 17.32
N GLN A 204 7.75 14.62 17.79
CA GLN A 204 7.34 15.31 19.02
C GLN A 204 7.68 14.52 20.28
N LYS A 205 7.74 13.18 20.19
CA LYS A 205 8.16 12.31 21.31
C LYS A 205 9.08 11.20 20.78
N THR A 206 10.06 10.83 21.54
CA THR A 206 11.04 9.79 21.19
C THR A 206 11.10 8.70 22.26
N GLY A 207 11.67 7.55 21.91
CA GLY A 207 11.95 6.47 22.86
C GLY A 207 10.73 5.74 23.41
N LEU A 208 9.61 5.74 22.69
CA LEU A 208 8.38 5.08 23.13
C LEU A 208 8.45 3.57 22.91
N THR A 209 8.12 2.79 23.93
CA THR A 209 7.95 1.33 23.78
C THR A 209 6.54 0.97 23.31
N GLY A 210 6.37 -0.19 22.65
CA GLY A 210 5.06 -0.66 22.24
C GLY A 210 4.02 -0.70 23.38
N PRO A 211 4.35 -1.25 24.57
CA PRO A 211 3.45 -1.20 25.73
C PRO A 211 3.07 0.21 26.19
N LEU A 212 4.03 1.15 26.15
CA LEU A 212 3.76 2.54 26.51
C LEU A 212 2.80 3.20 25.50
N ILE A 213 3.01 2.96 24.20
CA ILE A 213 2.14 3.44 23.13
C ILE A 213 0.72 2.95 23.34
N LEU A 214 0.53 1.65 23.64
CA LEU A 214 -0.81 1.06 23.87
C LEU A 214 -1.52 1.66 25.09
N LYS A 215 -0.78 2.13 26.10
CA LYS A 215 -1.37 2.80 27.27
C LYS A 215 -1.69 4.28 27.04
N THR A 216 -0.84 4.98 26.27
CA THR A 216 -0.93 6.44 26.14
C THR A 216 -1.80 6.89 24.99
N LEU A 217 -1.98 6.07 23.95
CA LEU A 217 -2.82 6.43 22.79
C LEU A 217 -4.32 6.26 23.04
N ASP A 218 -4.74 5.60 24.13
CA ASP A 218 -6.14 5.63 24.57
C ASP A 218 -6.54 7.02 25.14
N SER A 219 -5.57 7.93 25.31
CA SER A 219 -5.75 9.30 25.88
C SER A 219 -5.38 10.43 24.90
N LEU A 220 -5.13 10.13 23.63
CA LEU A 220 -4.93 11.06 22.50
C LEU A 220 -6.12 10.97 21.54
#